data_74f7045fd2e30ec55d34b7796e9cef2d
#
_entry.id   74f7045fd2e30ec55d34b7796e9cef2d
#
_cell.length_a   1.000
_cell.length_b   1.000
_cell.length_c   1.000
_cell.angle_alpha   90.00
_cell.angle_beta   90.00
_cell.angle_gamma   90.00
#
_symmetry.space_group_name_H-M   'P 1'
#
loop_
_entity.id
_entity.type
_entity.pdbx_description
1 polymer ?
#
loop_
_entity_poly.entity_id
_entity_poly.type
_entity_poly.pdbx_seq_one_letter_code
_entity_poly.pdbx_strand_id
1 'polypeptide(L)'
;EFDLHITKDKQLILLHDDTLDRTSDSVEVFGEKKVRPENKTYEELRTLNMGAKFENEDGESPYADLKGDEVPDDLRILRLNDILDYLIAQGGGRYKYIIEIKNGDDLGKEGVDILYNTLIEKGILENVVFGTFHKEVSEYVDEKYPDLARSTSIPEVVDFWKAALKDD
;
A
#
# COMPACT_ATOMS: atom_id res chain seq x y z
N GLU A 1 6.47 -6.27 -5.23
CA GLU A 1 5.29 -5.41 -5.44
C GLU A 1 4.71 -5.03 -4.09
N PHE A 2 4.18 -3.80 -3.95
CA PHE A 2 3.56 -3.27 -2.74
C PHE A 2 2.27 -2.52 -3.05
N ASP A 3 1.22 -2.81 -2.29
CA ASP A 3 -0.01 -2.02 -2.23
C ASP A 3 0.02 -1.15 -0.99
N LEU A 4 -0.17 0.16 -1.15
CA LEU A 4 -0.02 1.12 -0.07
C LEU A 4 -1.30 1.90 0.19
N HIS A 5 -1.57 2.11 1.47
CA HIS A 5 -2.52 3.09 1.97
C HIS A 5 -1.84 4.11 2.87
N ILE A 6 -2.39 5.33 2.90
CA ILE A 6 -1.94 6.38 3.83
C ILE A 6 -2.74 6.29 5.13
N THR A 7 -2.07 6.42 6.28
CA THR A 7 -2.71 6.47 7.60
C THR A 7 -3.14 7.89 7.97
N LYS A 8 -3.90 8.02 9.06
CA LYS A 8 -4.32 9.31 9.63
C LYS A 8 -3.14 10.22 9.96
N ASP A 9 -2.04 9.67 10.44
CA ASP A 9 -0.79 10.36 10.78
C ASP A 9 0.25 10.34 9.64
N LYS A 10 -0.24 10.14 8.40
CA LYS A 10 0.54 10.28 7.15
C LYS A 10 1.70 9.29 7.03
N GLN A 11 1.53 8.08 7.52
CA GLN A 11 2.44 6.98 7.23
C GLN A 11 1.92 6.17 6.03
N LEU A 12 2.80 5.70 5.16
CA LEU A 12 2.46 4.73 4.12
C LEU A 12 2.62 3.33 4.70
N ILE A 13 1.56 2.54 4.64
CA ILE A 13 1.50 1.16 5.15
C ILE A 13 1.18 0.18 4.04
N LEU A 14 1.61 -1.07 4.21
CA LEU A 14 1.35 -2.16 3.26
C LEU A 14 -0.02 -2.77 3.55
N LEU A 15 -0.96 -2.57 2.65
CA LEU A 15 -2.29 -3.17 2.69
C LEU A 15 -2.93 -3.14 1.30
N HIS A 16 -3.46 -4.29 0.84
CA HIS A 16 -4.15 -4.37 -0.44
C HIS A 16 -5.58 -3.83 -0.39
N ASP A 17 -6.35 -4.25 0.61
CA ASP A 17 -7.78 -3.94 0.72
C ASP A 17 -8.01 -2.51 1.23
N ASP A 18 -9.13 -1.92 0.84
CA ASP A 18 -9.56 -0.61 1.36
C ASP A 18 -9.86 -0.62 2.86
N THR A 19 -10.06 -1.79 3.45
CA THR A 19 -10.37 -1.96 4.87
C THR A 19 -9.57 -3.09 5.49
N LEU A 20 -9.37 -3.03 6.79
CA LEU A 20 -8.62 -4.00 7.58
C LEU A 20 -9.42 -5.25 7.97
N ASP A 21 -10.75 -5.24 7.72
CA ASP A 21 -11.69 -6.22 8.29
C ASP A 21 -11.44 -7.66 7.85
N ARG A 22 -11.01 -7.86 6.59
CA ARG A 22 -10.82 -9.21 6.02
C ARG A 22 -9.58 -9.92 6.55
N THR A 23 -8.53 -9.17 6.83
CA THR A 23 -7.21 -9.74 7.13
C THR A 23 -6.78 -9.60 8.58
N SER A 24 -7.54 -8.86 9.41
CA SER A 24 -7.15 -8.58 10.78
C SER A 24 -8.29 -8.73 11.78
N ASP A 25 -7.97 -8.55 13.06
CA ASP A 25 -8.92 -8.46 14.18
C ASP A 25 -9.47 -7.04 14.39
N SER A 26 -9.37 -6.16 13.39
CA SER A 26 -9.73 -4.74 13.47
C SER A 26 -11.16 -4.50 13.98
N VAL A 27 -12.11 -5.34 13.57
CA VAL A 27 -13.51 -5.21 13.98
C VAL A 27 -13.67 -5.44 15.50
N GLU A 28 -12.94 -6.40 16.03
CA GLU A 28 -12.94 -6.74 17.45
C GLU A 28 -12.20 -5.67 18.27
N VAL A 29 -11.04 -5.21 17.78
CA VAL A 29 -10.20 -4.23 18.49
C VAL A 29 -10.81 -2.85 18.52
N PHE A 30 -11.36 -2.37 17.39
CA PHE A 30 -11.92 -1.02 17.30
C PHE A 30 -13.44 -0.96 17.55
N GLY A 31 -14.12 -2.11 17.60
CA GLY A 31 -15.57 -2.16 17.83
C GLY A 31 -16.41 -1.60 16.67
N GLU A 32 -15.83 -1.47 15.48
CA GLU A 32 -16.48 -0.93 14.29
C GLU A 32 -16.14 -1.77 13.05
N LYS A 33 -17.01 -1.74 12.02
CA LYS A 33 -16.78 -2.40 10.73
C LYS A 33 -16.29 -1.40 9.69
N LYS A 34 -15.68 -1.93 8.63
CA LYS A 34 -15.11 -1.15 7.52
C LYS A 34 -14.03 -0.18 8.01
N VAL A 35 -13.18 -0.70 8.88
CA VAL A 35 -12.05 0.05 9.43
C VAL A 35 -11.09 0.42 8.31
N ARG A 36 -10.96 1.70 8.02
CA ARG A 36 -10.10 2.22 6.95
C ARG A 36 -8.78 2.76 7.52
N PRO A 37 -7.63 2.49 6.85
CA PRO A 37 -6.32 2.94 7.32
C PRO A 37 -6.22 4.45 7.57
N GLU A 38 -6.80 5.27 6.68
CA GLU A 38 -6.76 6.72 6.76
C GLU A 38 -7.48 7.32 7.97
N ASN A 39 -8.26 6.51 8.69
CA ASN A 39 -8.96 6.92 9.91
C ASN A 39 -8.19 6.56 11.20
N LYS A 40 -7.09 5.84 11.09
CA LYS A 40 -6.28 5.36 12.23
C LYS A 40 -4.82 5.80 12.09
N THR A 41 -4.16 6.03 13.21
CA THR A 41 -2.72 6.26 13.23
C THR A 41 -1.96 4.95 13.03
N TYR A 42 -0.70 5.03 12.61
CA TYR A 42 0.14 3.85 12.49
C TYR A 42 0.26 3.08 13.81
N GLU A 43 0.41 3.78 14.93
CA GLU A 43 0.46 3.17 16.26
C GLU A 43 -0.82 2.40 16.61
N GLU A 44 -2.01 2.95 16.29
CA GLU A 44 -3.27 2.24 16.45
C GLU A 44 -3.31 0.98 15.57
N LEU A 45 -2.87 1.08 14.32
CA LEU A 45 -2.84 -0.06 13.40
C LEU A 45 -1.84 -1.14 13.81
N ARG A 46 -0.73 -0.76 14.45
CA ARG A 46 0.27 -1.72 14.99
C ARG A 46 -0.26 -2.57 16.15
N THR A 47 -1.39 -2.21 16.76
CA THR A 47 -2.01 -3.06 17.80
C THR A 47 -2.71 -4.29 17.22
N LEU A 48 -3.01 -4.30 15.91
CA LEU A 48 -3.79 -5.35 15.25
C LEU A 48 -2.96 -6.62 15.03
N ASN A 49 -3.67 -7.75 15.05
CA ASN A 49 -3.19 -9.02 14.54
C ASN A 49 -3.59 -9.18 13.07
N MET A 50 -2.63 -8.98 12.14
CA MET A 50 -2.87 -9.11 10.70
C MET A 50 -2.97 -10.58 10.25
N GLY A 51 -2.66 -11.53 11.11
CA GLY A 51 -2.85 -12.96 10.88
C GLY A 51 -4.15 -13.54 11.46
N ALA A 52 -4.98 -12.71 12.10
CA ALA A 52 -6.17 -13.20 12.84
C ALA A 52 -7.19 -13.95 11.99
N LYS A 53 -7.26 -13.64 10.69
CA LYS A 53 -8.19 -14.27 9.73
C LYS A 53 -7.48 -15.24 8.76
N PHE A 54 -6.20 -15.51 9.01
CA PHE A 54 -5.45 -16.46 8.20
C PHE A 54 -5.93 -17.88 8.48
N GLU A 55 -6.12 -18.65 7.42
CA GLU A 55 -6.42 -20.09 7.45
C GLU A 55 -5.43 -20.81 6.55
N ASN A 56 -4.80 -21.87 7.04
CA ASN A 56 -3.88 -22.68 6.26
C ASN A 56 -4.66 -23.69 5.37
N GLU A 57 -3.93 -24.46 4.55
CA GLU A 57 -4.52 -25.44 3.63
C GLU A 57 -5.30 -26.57 4.35
N ASP A 58 -5.00 -26.82 5.62
CA ASP A 58 -5.69 -27.82 6.45
C ASP A 58 -6.92 -27.25 7.18
N GLY A 59 -7.25 -25.96 6.97
CA GLY A 59 -8.36 -25.27 7.60
C GLY A 59 -8.10 -24.83 9.04
N GLU A 60 -6.84 -24.75 9.46
CA GLU A 60 -6.44 -24.28 10.77
C GLU A 60 -6.14 -22.79 10.77
N SER A 61 -6.50 -22.08 11.84
CA SER A 61 -6.26 -20.65 12.04
C SER A 61 -5.25 -20.43 13.17
N PRO A 62 -3.95 -20.69 12.95
CA PRO A 62 -2.93 -20.77 14.00
C PRO A 62 -2.67 -19.47 14.74
N TYR A 63 -3.12 -18.34 14.19
CA TYR A 63 -2.89 -17.01 14.75
C TYR A 63 -4.16 -16.33 15.28
N ALA A 64 -5.32 -16.95 15.15
CA ALA A 64 -6.62 -16.32 15.43
C ALA A 64 -6.78 -15.87 16.90
N ASP A 65 -6.19 -16.62 17.84
CA ASP A 65 -6.32 -16.37 19.27
C ASP A 65 -5.24 -15.43 19.85
N LEU A 66 -4.21 -15.08 19.06
CA LEU A 66 -3.15 -14.19 19.52
C LEU A 66 -3.66 -12.75 19.67
N LYS A 67 -3.41 -12.12 20.82
CA LYS A 67 -3.88 -10.76 21.14
C LYS A 67 -2.83 -9.94 21.88
N GLY A 68 -2.89 -8.63 21.69
CA GLY A 68 -2.01 -7.70 22.39
C GLY A 68 -0.53 -8.08 22.23
N ASP A 69 0.18 -8.25 23.34
CA ASP A 69 1.63 -8.53 23.35
C ASP A 69 1.97 -9.96 22.87
N GLU A 70 0.99 -10.85 22.73
CA GLU A 70 1.20 -12.20 22.20
C GLU A 70 1.36 -12.18 20.66
N VAL A 71 0.89 -11.12 19.98
CA VAL A 71 1.03 -10.98 18.54
C VAL A 71 2.46 -10.62 18.19
N PRO A 72 3.20 -11.50 17.49
CA PRO A 72 4.58 -11.21 17.11
C PRO A 72 4.66 -10.10 16.05
N ASP A 73 5.79 -9.43 15.95
CA ASP A 73 6.01 -8.33 15.00
C ASP A 73 5.77 -8.72 13.54
N ASP A 74 6.03 -9.95 13.17
CA ASP A 74 5.82 -10.50 11.82
C ASP A 74 4.33 -10.58 11.42
N LEU A 75 3.43 -10.52 12.39
CA LEU A 75 1.98 -10.49 12.17
C LEU A 75 1.37 -9.09 12.37
N ARG A 76 2.20 -8.06 12.41
CA ARG A 76 1.73 -6.66 12.51
C ARG A 76 1.86 -5.96 11.18
N ILE A 77 1.02 -4.93 10.98
CA ILE A 77 1.07 -4.13 9.76
C ILE A 77 2.44 -3.49 9.57
N LEU A 78 2.93 -3.49 8.34
CA LEU A 78 4.24 -2.95 7.99
C LEU A 78 4.13 -1.54 7.43
N ARG A 79 5.09 -0.70 7.78
CA ARG A 79 5.27 0.63 7.20
C ARG A 79 6.27 0.53 6.03
N LEU A 80 6.00 1.30 4.95
CA LEU A 80 6.84 1.31 3.76
C LEU A 80 8.31 1.60 4.07
N ASN A 81 8.57 2.59 4.92
CA ASN A 81 9.94 2.95 5.30
C ASN A 81 10.73 1.77 5.87
N ASP A 82 10.11 1.01 6.77
CA ASP A 82 10.78 -0.09 7.47
C ASP A 82 11.10 -1.25 6.51
N ILE A 83 10.14 -1.60 5.63
CA ILE A 83 10.37 -2.66 4.65
C ILE A 83 11.39 -2.26 3.58
N LEU A 84 11.39 -1.00 3.14
CA LEU A 84 12.40 -0.52 2.18
C LEU A 84 13.79 -0.54 2.79
N ASP A 85 13.97 -0.10 4.06
CA ASP A 85 15.25 -0.15 4.75
C ASP A 85 15.76 -1.59 4.87
N TYR A 86 14.88 -2.53 5.24
CA TYR A 86 15.22 -3.94 5.30
C TYR A 86 15.67 -4.48 3.93
N LEU A 87 14.89 -4.23 2.86
CA LEU A 87 15.18 -4.75 1.52
C LEU A 87 16.45 -4.13 0.93
N ILE A 88 16.68 -2.84 1.13
CA ILE A 88 17.91 -2.16 0.69
C ILE A 88 19.12 -2.77 1.39
N ALA A 89 19.04 -3.03 2.69
CA ALA A 89 20.11 -3.69 3.44
C ALA A 89 20.40 -5.11 2.95
N GLN A 90 19.39 -5.86 2.52
CA GLN A 90 19.55 -7.24 2.00
C GLN A 90 20.04 -7.28 0.54
N GLY A 91 19.56 -6.37 -0.30
CA GLY A 91 19.74 -6.45 -1.75
C GLY A 91 20.62 -5.38 -2.37
N GLY A 92 20.87 -4.29 -1.66
CA GLY A 92 21.41 -3.07 -2.26
C GLY A 92 20.55 -2.67 -3.47
N GLY A 93 20.84 -1.81 -4.32
CA GLY A 93 20.00 -1.35 -5.45
C GLY A 93 19.63 -2.41 -6.54
N ARG A 94 19.66 -3.72 -6.21
CA ARG A 94 19.35 -4.80 -7.18
C ARG A 94 17.86 -5.03 -7.41
N TYR A 95 17.03 -4.69 -6.41
CA TYR A 95 15.59 -4.90 -6.52
C TYR A 95 14.94 -3.83 -7.39
N LYS A 96 13.92 -4.24 -8.13
CA LYS A 96 12.96 -3.35 -8.79
C LYS A 96 11.63 -3.48 -8.05
N TYR A 97 10.97 -2.37 -7.88
CA TYR A 97 9.75 -2.27 -7.10
C TYR A 97 8.59 -1.84 -7.98
N ILE A 98 7.44 -2.48 -7.83
CA ILE A 98 6.16 -1.99 -8.32
C ILE A 98 5.40 -1.53 -7.08
N ILE A 99 5.01 -0.27 -7.04
CA ILE A 99 4.37 0.33 -5.86
C ILE A 99 3.06 0.99 -6.28
N GLU A 100 1.95 0.50 -5.75
CA GLU A 100 0.63 1.06 -5.98
C GLU A 100 0.16 1.90 -4.78
N ILE A 101 -0.35 3.11 -5.04
CA ILE A 101 -1.15 3.88 -4.07
C ILE A 101 -2.62 3.57 -4.31
N LYS A 102 -3.26 2.98 -3.30
CA LYS A 102 -4.68 2.57 -3.31
C LYS A 102 -5.64 3.72 -3.09
N ASN A 103 -5.21 4.78 -2.40
CA ASN A 103 -6.03 5.95 -2.15
C ASN A 103 -6.21 6.79 -3.42
N GLY A 104 -7.41 7.32 -3.61
CA GLY A 104 -7.73 8.29 -4.65
C GLY A 104 -7.75 9.74 -4.15
N ASP A 105 -8.22 10.64 -5.01
CA ASP A 105 -8.44 12.05 -4.73
C ASP A 105 -7.20 12.75 -4.11
N ASP A 106 -7.42 13.71 -3.23
CA ASP A 106 -6.34 14.46 -2.57
C ASP A 106 -5.51 13.58 -1.63
N LEU A 107 -6.12 12.53 -1.06
CA LEU A 107 -5.40 11.61 -0.19
C LEU A 107 -4.39 10.75 -0.98
N GLY A 108 -4.77 10.33 -2.19
CA GLY A 108 -3.86 9.63 -3.11
C GLY A 108 -2.69 10.51 -3.54
N LYS A 109 -2.95 11.78 -3.88
CA LYS A 109 -1.90 12.75 -4.21
C LYS A 109 -0.94 12.99 -3.05
N GLU A 110 -1.47 13.13 -1.83
CA GLU A 110 -0.63 13.23 -0.62
C GLU A 110 0.21 11.97 -0.40
N GLY A 111 -0.36 10.78 -0.63
CA GLY A 111 0.37 9.52 -0.59
C GLY A 111 1.52 9.48 -1.60
N VAL A 112 1.31 9.97 -2.82
CA VAL A 112 2.36 10.11 -3.85
C VAL A 112 3.46 11.06 -3.40
N ASP A 113 3.12 12.21 -2.81
CA ASP A 113 4.11 13.17 -2.32
C ASP A 113 5.03 12.54 -1.26
N ILE A 114 4.45 11.78 -0.33
CA ILE A 114 5.21 11.06 0.70
C ILE A 114 6.07 9.97 0.07
N LEU A 115 5.50 9.18 -0.84
CA LEU A 115 6.21 8.13 -1.55
C LEU A 115 7.42 8.69 -2.30
N TYR A 116 7.22 9.72 -3.14
CA TYR A 116 8.27 10.32 -3.93
C TYR A 116 9.44 10.81 -3.07
N ASN A 117 9.14 11.56 -1.99
CA ASN A 117 10.16 12.03 -1.05
C ASN A 117 10.93 10.87 -0.40
N THR A 118 10.22 9.80 -0.01
CA THR A 118 10.83 8.58 0.54
C THR A 118 11.79 7.94 -0.47
N LEU A 119 11.40 7.83 -1.74
CA LEU A 119 12.23 7.22 -2.79
C LEU A 119 13.49 8.04 -3.08
N ILE A 120 13.38 9.37 -3.08
CA ILE A 120 14.54 10.28 -3.20
C ILE A 120 15.50 10.12 -2.02
N GLU A 121 14.96 10.16 -0.79
CA GLU A 121 15.76 10.02 0.44
C GLU A 121 16.54 8.69 0.45
N LYS A 122 15.90 7.62 0.03
CA LYS A 122 16.52 6.28 -0.02
C LYS A 122 17.36 6.02 -1.28
N GLY A 123 17.38 6.95 -2.25
CA GLY A 123 18.16 6.85 -3.48
C GLY A 123 17.74 5.69 -4.40
N ILE A 124 16.45 5.34 -4.42
CA ILE A 124 15.90 4.21 -5.19
C ILE A 124 14.82 4.60 -6.20
N LEU A 125 14.66 5.88 -6.52
CA LEU A 125 13.64 6.36 -7.45
C LEU A 125 13.66 5.61 -8.79
N GLU A 126 14.84 5.42 -9.38
CA GLU A 126 15.03 4.72 -10.67
C GLU A 126 14.71 3.21 -10.59
N ASN A 127 14.49 2.68 -9.38
CA ASN A 127 14.18 1.28 -9.16
C ASN A 127 12.67 1.03 -9.06
N VAL A 128 11.86 2.09 -9.09
CA VAL A 128 10.41 2.01 -8.84
C VAL A 128 9.62 2.24 -10.12
N VAL A 129 8.56 1.47 -10.29
CA VAL A 129 7.45 1.73 -11.19
C VAL A 129 6.22 1.98 -10.32
N PHE A 130 5.69 3.18 -10.38
CA PHE A 130 4.49 3.59 -9.67
C PHE A 130 3.22 3.07 -10.38
N GLY A 131 2.20 2.73 -9.60
CA GLY A 131 0.87 2.36 -10.09
C GLY A 131 -0.24 2.99 -9.29
N THR A 132 -1.39 3.20 -9.92
CA THR A 132 -2.65 3.55 -9.28
C THR A 132 -3.81 3.28 -10.24
N PHE A 133 -4.98 2.96 -9.70
CA PHE A 133 -6.23 2.86 -10.48
C PHE A 133 -6.96 4.20 -10.60
N HIS A 134 -6.50 5.24 -9.91
CA HIS A 134 -7.11 6.56 -9.85
C HIS A 134 -6.51 7.49 -10.91
N LYS A 135 -7.32 7.88 -11.88
CA LYS A 135 -6.88 8.70 -13.01
C LYS A 135 -6.29 10.04 -12.56
N GLU A 136 -6.94 10.72 -11.63
CA GLU A 136 -6.52 12.02 -11.11
C GLU A 136 -5.19 11.95 -10.35
N VAL A 137 -4.85 10.78 -9.78
CA VAL A 137 -3.55 10.53 -9.15
C VAL A 137 -2.48 10.27 -10.20
N SER A 138 -2.80 9.51 -11.27
CA SER A 138 -1.91 9.33 -12.43
C SER A 138 -1.54 10.66 -13.08
N GLU A 139 -2.55 11.51 -13.36
CA GLU A 139 -2.36 12.83 -13.95
C GLU A 139 -1.50 13.73 -13.05
N TYR A 140 -1.70 13.66 -11.74
CA TYR A 140 -0.89 14.39 -10.77
C TYR A 140 0.58 13.96 -10.80
N VAL A 141 0.85 12.66 -10.94
CA VAL A 141 2.23 12.15 -11.07
C VAL A 141 2.88 12.67 -12.35
N ASP A 142 2.19 12.61 -13.49
CA ASP A 142 2.71 13.11 -14.77
C ASP A 142 3.08 14.59 -14.72
N GLU A 143 2.26 15.41 -14.03
CA GLU A 143 2.48 16.85 -13.92
C GLU A 143 3.60 17.18 -12.94
N LYS A 144 3.61 16.55 -11.76
CA LYS A 144 4.47 16.97 -10.64
C LYS A 144 5.79 16.20 -10.56
N TYR A 145 5.78 14.93 -10.94
CA TYR A 145 6.90 14.00 -10.79
C TYR A 145 7.20 13.24 -12.08
N PRO A 146 7.53 13.95 -13.20
CA PRO A 146 7.72 13.33 -14.50
C PRO A 146 8.91 12.36 -14.57
N ASP A 147 9.77 12.35 -13.58
CA ASP A 147 10.91 11.44 -13.39
C ASP A 147 10.54 10.16 -12.60
N LEU A 148 9.36 10.10 -12.02
CA LEU A 148 8.83 8.86 -11.42
C LEU A 148 8.21 7.99 -12.53
N ALA A 149 8.89 6.90 -12.88
CA ALA A 149 8.32 5.95 -13.84
C ALA A 149 7.00 5.38 -13.32
N ARG A 150 5.96 5.36 -14.15
CA ARG A 150 4.68 4.78 -13.80
C ARG A 150 4.15 3.78 -14.83
N SER A 151 3.30 2.89 -14.37
CA SER A 151 2.52 2.00 -15.22
C SER A 151 1.34 2.76 -15.85
N THR A 152 0.79 2.22 -16.92
CA THR A 152 -0.47 2.70 -17.50
C THR A 152 -1.63 2.37 -16.56
N SER A 153 -2.48 3.34 -16.28
CA SER A 153 -3.70 3.12 -15.50
C SER A 153 -4.78 2.40 -16.33
N ILE A 154 -5.74 1.74 -15.66
CA ILE A 154 -6.86 1.08 -16.37
C ILE A 154 -7.67 2.04 -17.27
N PRO A 155 -8.02 3.26 -16.83
CA PRO A 155 -8.68 4.22 -17.72
C PRO A 155 -7.89 4.52 -18.99
N GLU A 156 -6.58 4.69 -18.91
CA GLU A 156 -5.70 4.92 -20.05
C GLU A 156 -5.66 3.71 -21.00
N VAL A 157 -5.60 2.49 -20.48
CA VAL A 157 -5.70 1.25 -21.29
C VAL A 157 -7.04 1.21 -22.04
N VAL A 158 -8.14 1.53 -21.35
CA VAL A 158 -9.48 1.57 -21.96
C VAL A 158 -9.57 2.65 -23.04
N ASP A 159 -9.00 3.83 -22.79
CA ASP A 159 -9.01 4.93 -23.77
C ASP A 159 -8.14 4.61 -24.98
N PHE A 160 -6.96 4.01 -24.77
CA PHE A 160 -6.12 3.49 -25.86
C PHE A 160 -6.88 2.45 -26.71
N TRP A 161 -7.54 1.48 -26.06
CA TRP A 161 -8.30 0.45 -26.76
C TRP A 161 -9.48 1.03 -27.58
N LYS A 162 -10.22 2.00 -27.00
CA LYS A 162 -11.28 2.70 -27.72
C LYS A 162 -10.76 3.52 -28.91
N ALA A 163 -9.58 4.11 -28.80
CA ALA A 163 -8.95 4.83 -29.89
C ALA A 163 -8.54 3.87 -31.01
N ALA A 164 -7.89 2.76 -30.67
CA ALA A 164 -7.48 1.73 -31.63
C ALA A 164 -8.66 1.13 -32.43
N LEU A 165 -9.85 0.99 -31.79
CA LEU A 165 -11.06 0.49 -32.46
C LEU A 165 -11.73 1.53 -33.40
N LYS A 166 -11.33 2.81 -33.37
CA LYS A 166 -11.89 3.85 -34.26
C LYS A 166 -11.06 4.03 -35.52
N ASP A 167 -9.83 3.51 -35.52
CA ASP A 167 -8.91 3.62 -36.68
C ASP A 167 -9.02 2.39 -37.62
N ASP A 168 -9.94 1.44 -37.37
CA ASP A 168 -10.37 0.35 -38.22
C ASP A 168 -11.74 0.71 -38.91
#